data_cc745cd89cb5dfd04cdc8c221d21f8f0
#
_entry.id   cc745cd89cb5dfd04cdc8c221d21f8f0
#
_cell.length_a   1.000
_cell.length_b   1.000
_cell.length_c   1.000
_cell.angle_alpha   90.00
_cell.angle_beta   90.00
_cell.angle_gamma   90.00
#
_symmetry.space_group_name_H-M   'P 1'
#
loop_
_entity.id
_entity.type
_entity.pdbx_description
1 polymer ?
#
loop_
_entity_poly.entity_id
_entity_poly.type
_entity_poly.pdbx_seq_one_letter_code
_entity_poly.pdbx_strand_id
1 'polypeptide(L)'
;RFAPAGSGRELWIAGLYWPVPDSCSEADAAKYEGIEGDSDGDVAAHALIDALLAAARLGDIGSLFGVGADAHGAGMHGIDMLQEVVAHLASNGYTPASASVAIIGNRPKIGTRRAEAEAALSAAVGCPVSVTATTTDHMGFTGRGEGIAAIANALVEKI
;
A
#
# COMPACT_ATOMS: atom_id res chain seq x y z
N ARG A 1 6.37 -10.47 -1.16
CA ARG A 1 5.90 -11.46 -2.14
C ARG A 1 4.46 -11.84 -1.88
N PHE A 2 3.79 -12.45 -2.85
CA PHE A 2 2.48 -13.04 -2.63
C PHE A 2 2.57 -14.20 -1.64
N ALA A 3 1.56 -14.35 -0.79
CA ALA A 3 1.42 -15.49 0.08
C ALA A 3 1.21 -16.78 -0.73
N PRO A 4 1.53 -17.95 -0.17
CA PRO A 4 1.27 -19.22 -0.84
C PRO A 4 -0.21 -19.40 -1.19
N ALA A 5 -0.49 -20.06 -2.31
CA ALA A 5 -1.85 -20.42 -2.70
C ALA A 5 -2.54 -21.21 -1.58
N GLY A 6 -3.79 -20.86 -1.30
CA GLY A 6 -4.58 -21.47 -0.23
C GLY A 6 -4.26 -20.98 1.19
N SER A 7 -3.44 -19.93 1.33
CA SER A 7 -3.16 -19.32 2.64
C SER A 7 -4.38 -18.63 3.25
N GLY A 8 -5.34 -18.23 2.43
CA GLY A 8 -6.51 -17.46 2.84
C GLY A 8 -6.19 -16.01 3.24
N ARG A 9 -4.98 -15.55 2.95
CA ARG A 9 -4.58 -14.19 3.26
C ARG A 9 -5.27 -13.21 2.31
N GLU A 10 -5.94 -12.22 2.87
CA GLU A 10 -6.63 -11.18 2.11
C GLU A 10 -5.65 -10.31 1.31
N LEU A 11 -6.02 -9.96 0.07
CA LEU A 11 -5.26 -9.06 -0.78
C LEU A 11 -5.73 -7.61 -0.56
N TRP A 12 -4.85 -6.80 0.04
CA TRP A 12 -5.04 -5.37 0.23
C TRP A 12 -3.99 -4.61 -0.59
N ILE A 13 -4.44 -3.75 -1.49
CA ILE A 13 -3.57 -2.89 -2.30
C ILE A 13 -4.26 -1.54 -2.54
N ALA A 14 -3.52 -0.48 -2.33
CA ALA A 14 -3.97 0.91 -2.54
C ALA A 14 -5.21 1.28 -1.69
N GLY A 15 -5.24 0.80 -0.45
CA GLY A 15 -6.31 1.04 0.49
C GLY A 15 -7.59 0.25 0.23
N LEU A 16 -7.57 -0.70 -0.70
CA LEU A 16 -8.73 -1.49 -1.09
C LEU A 16 -8.52 -2.97 -0.84
N TYR A 17 -9.60 -3.64 -0.39
CA TYR A 17 -9.68 -5.09 -0.40
C TYR A 17 -10.01 -5.60 -1.81
N TRP A 18 -9.31 -6.63 -2.24
CA TRP A 18 -9.48 -7.28 -3.54
C TRP A 18 -9.96 -8.71 -3.33
N PRO A 19 -11.28 -8.94 -3.27
CA PRO A 19 -11.84 -10.27 -3.03
C PRO A 19 -11.59 -11.20 -4.22
N VAL A 20 -11.55 -12.51 -3.94
CA VAL A 20 -11.61 -13.53 -4.98
C VAL A 20 -13.00 -13.46 -5.61
N PRO A 21 -13.13 -13.32 -6.96
CA PRO A 21 -14.43 -13.34 -7.61
C PRO A 21 -15.15 -14.67 -7.43
N ASP A 22 -16.46 -14.65 -7.18
CA ASP A 22 -17.29 -15.86 -6.98
C ASP A 22 -17.23 -16.84 -8.17
N SER A 23 -17.02 -16.31 -9.38
CA SER A 23 -16.90 -17.10 -10.61
C SER A 23 -15.48 -17.59 -10.91
N CYS A 24 -14.54 -17.40 -9.98
CA CYS A 24 -13.15 -17.69 -10.21
C CYS A 24 -12.87 -19.20 -10.09
N SER A 25 -12.05 -19.75 -10.99
CA SER A 25 -11.54 -21.11 -10.86
C SER A 25 -10.54 -21.20 -9.69
N GLU A 26 -10.35 -22.40 -9.12
CA GLU A 26 -9.31 -22.62 -8.10
C GLU A 26 -7.91 -22.17 -8.55
N ALA A 27 -7.59 -22.44 -9.83
CA ALA A 27 -6.30 -22.02 -10.40
C ALA A 27 -6.16 -20.50 -10.51
N ASP A 28 -7.27 -19.78 -10.71
CA ASP A 28 -7.27 -18.32 -10.77
C ASP A 28 -7.39 -17.68 -9.39
N ALA A 29 -7.96 -18.37 -8.41
CA ALA A 29 -8.06 -17.88 -7.03
C ALA A 29 -6.70 -17.53 -6.43
N ALA A 30 -5.64 -18.28 -6.79
CA ALA A 30 -4.27 -17.99 -6.38
C ALA A 30 -3.77 -16.59 -6.82
N LYS A 31 -4.40 -15.96 -7.80
CA LYS A 31 -4.10 -14.60 -8.25
C LYS A 31 -4.59 -13.52 -7.29
N TYR A 32 -5.41 -13.89 -6.32
CA TYR A 32 -5.99 -13.00 -5.31
C TYR A 32 -5.43 -13.24 -3.91
N GLU A 33 -4.39 -14.08 -3.78
CA GLU A 33 -3.68 -14.22 -2.51
C GLU A 33 -3.03 -12.89 -2.10
N GLY A 34 -3.08 -12.60 -0.80
CA GLY A 34 -2.51 -11.40 -0.23
C GLY A 34 -0.99 -11.37 -0.26
N ILE A 35 -0.44 -10.28 0.21
CA ILE A 35 1.00 -10.07 0.32
C ILE A 35 1.46 -10.48 1.71
N GLU A 36 2.55 -11.27 1.81
CA GLU A 36 3.17 -11.59 3.09
C GLU A 36 3.72 -10.34 3.77
N GLY A 37 3.58 -10.27 5.08
CA GLY A 37 4.06 -9.17 5.92
C GLY A 37 3.40 -9.19 7.30
N ASP A 38 3.86 -8.31 8.18
CA ASP A 38 3.38 -8.20 9.55
C ASP A 38 2.02 -7.45 9.63
N SER A 39 1.71 -6.61 8.66
CA SER A 39 0.45 -5.88 8.50
C SER A 39 -0.42 -6.50 7.39
N ASP A 40 -1.31 -5.74 6.75
CA ASP A 40 -2.13 -6.21 5.63
C ASP A 40 -1.33 -6.44 4.32
N GLY A 41 -0.09 -5.98 4.25
CA GLY A 41 0.78 -6.11 3.09
C GLY A 41 0.50 -5.11 1.97
N ASP A 42 -0.26 -4.05 2.21
CA ASP A 42 -0.53 -3.00 1.22
C ASP A 42 0.73 -2.19 0.90
N VAL A 43 1.44 -2.61 -0.13
CA VAL A 43 2.70 -1.98 -0.55
C VAL A 43 2.52 -0.52 -1.00
N ALA A 44 1.35 -0.15 -1.52
CA ALA A 44 1.07 1.22 -1.93
C ALA A 44 0.92 2.14 -0.72
N ALA A 45 0.17 1.72 0.29
CA ALA A 45 0.06 2.44 1.55
C ALA A 45 1.43 2.55 2.25
N HIS A 46 2.21 1.47 2.28
CA HIS A 46 3.56 1.48 2.90
C HIS A 46 4.51 2.43 2.19
N ALA A 47 4.50 2.47 0.85
CA ALA A 47 5.32 3.42 0.09
C ALA A 47 4.92 4.87 0.36
N LEU A 48 3.62 5.15 0.49
CA LEU A 48 3.12 6.49 0.86
C LEU A 48 3.52 6.88 2.29
N ILE A 49 3.49 5.95 3.24
CA ILE A 49 3.96 6.17 4.62
C ILE A 49 5.42 6.60 4.61
N ASP A 50 6.27 5.85 3.93
CA ASP A 50 7.70 6.18 3.84
C ASP A 50 7.93 7.52 3.15
N ALA A 51 7.22 7.81 2.06
CA ALA A 51 7.34 9.08 1.36
C ALA A 51 6.95 10.28 2.23
N LEU A 52 5.86 10.17 2.99
CA LEU A 52 5.38 11.21 3.90
C LEU A 52 6.34 11.45 5.05
N LEU A 53 6.79 10.38 5.73
CA LEU A 53 7.74 10.47 6.83
C LEU A 53 9.08 11.02 6.36
N ALA A 54 9.60 10.55 5.22
CA ALA A 54 10.85 11.02 4.65
C ALA A 54 10.80 12.50 4.26
N ALA A 55 9.68 12.96 3.66
CA ALA A 55 9.50 14.37 3.28
C ALA A 55 9.56 15.32 4.50
N ALA A 56 9.07 14.88 5.65
CA ALA A 56 9.15 15.61 6.92
C ALA A 56 10.43 15.33 7.72
N ARG A 57 11.29 14.40 7.29
CA ARG A 57 12.48 13.93 7.99
C ARG A 57 12.17 13.29 9.35
N LEU A 58 11.07 12.54 9.42
CA LEU A 58 10.57 11.87 10.64
C LEU A 58 10.82 10.34 10.63
N GLY A 59 11.75 9.87 9.79
CA GLY A 59 12.11 8.46 9.71
C GLY A 59 11.36 7.70 8.62
N ASP A 60 10.99 6.47 8.92
CA ASP A 60 10.36 5.52 8.01
C ASP A 60 9.29 4.67 8.73
N ILE A 61 8.63 3.79 7.98
CA ILE A 61 7.58 2.90 8.52
C ILE A 61 8.11 2.02 9.66
N GLY A 62 9.32 1.50 9.55
CA GLY A 62 9.93 0.63 10.57
C GLY A 62 10.21 1.36 11.87
N SER A 63 10.63 2.62 11.81
CA SER A 63 10.90 3.44 13.00
C SER A 63 9.64 3.86 13.74
N LEU A 64 8.50 4.03 13.05
CA LEU A 64 7.24 4.44 13.66
C LEU A 64 6.41 3.24 14.14
N PHE A 65 6.31 2.19 13.34
CA PHE A 65 5.41 1.05 13.60
C PHE A 65 6.13 -0.20 14.12
N GLY A 66 7.45 -0.23 14.06
CA GLY A 66 8.23 -1.41 14.40
C GLY A 66 8.22 -2.49 13.33
N VAL A 67 8.85 -3.62 13.63
CA VAL A 67 8.96 -4.78 12.75
C VAL A 67 8.71 -6.05 13.57
N GLY A 68 7.99 -7.01 13.01
CA GLY A 68 7.69 -8.30 13.62
C GLY A 68 6.27 -8.41 14.16
N ALA A 69 5.91 -9.62 14.57
CA ALA A 69 4.54 -9.96 14.98
C ALA A 69 4.04 -9.23 16.23
N ASP A 70 4.96 -8.76 17.07
CA ASP A 70 4.64 -8.05 18.33
C ASP A 70 4.78 -6.52 18.18
N ALA A 71 5.06 -6.03 16.96
CA ALA A 71 5.22 -4.60 16.71
C ALA A 71 3.86 -3.87 16.71
N HIS A 72 3.89 -2.55 16.91
CA HIS A 72 2.68 -1.72 16.90
C HIS A 72 1.88 -1.87 15.58
N GLY A 73 2.57 -1.94 14.44
CA GLY A 73 1.95 -2.10 13.13
C GLY A 73 1.43 -3.50 12.80
N ALA A 74 1.63 -4.49 13.69
CA ALA A 74 1.22 -5.86 13.43
C ALA A 74 -0.30 -5.98 13.27
N GLY A 75 -0.74 -6.57 12.15
CA GLY A 75 -2.16 -6.74 11.83
C GLY A 75 -2.91 -5.48 11.41
N MET A 76 -2.28 -4.31 11.40
CA MET A 76 -2.92 -3.07 10.98
C MET A 76 -3.20 -3.04 9.47
N HIS A 77 -4.29 -2.36 9.10
CA HIS A 77 -4.52 -1.99 7.71
C HIS A 77 -3.66 -0.78 7.32
N GLY A 78 -3.16 -0.77 6.08
CA GLY A 78 -2.36 0.33 5.55
C GLY A 78 -3.06 1.69 5.62
N ILE A 79 -4.39 1.71 5.48
CA ILE A 79 -5.20 2.92 5.65
C ILE A 79 -5.11 3.47 7.07
N ASP A 80 -5.21 2.62 8.09
CA ASP A 80 -5.12 3.04 9.50
C ASP A 80 -3.70 3.54 9.82
N MET A 81 -2.68 2.86 9.29
CA MET A 81 -1.29 3.30 9.41
C MET A 81 -1.07 4.67 8.76
N LEU A 82 -1.66 4.94 7.59
CA LEU A 82 -1.59 6.26 6.94
C LEU A 82 -2.22 7.35 7.81
N GLN A 83 -3.36 7.08 8.44
CA GLN A 83 -4.02 8.05 9.34
C GLN A 83 -3.15 8.36 10.56
N GLU A 84 -2.48 7.35 11.15
CA GLU A 84 -1.52 7.57 12.24
C GLU A 84 -0.32 8.42 11.78
N VAL A 85 0.20 8.18 10.57
CA VAL A 85 1.29 8.99 10.00
C VAL A 85 0.87 10.44 9.83
N VAL A 86 -0.34 10.70 9.34
CA VAL A 86 -0.86 12.07 9.20
C VAL A 86 -0.97 12.76 10.56
N ALA A 87 -1.46 12.06 11.59
CA ALA A 87 -1.50 12.59 12.96
C ALA A 87 -0.09 12.85 13.51
N HIS A 88 0.87 11.96 13.21
CA HIS A 88 2.27 12.14 13.60
C HIS A 88 2.92 13.33 12.89
N LEU A 89 2.66 13.53 11.60
CA LEU A 89 3.08 14.73 10.85
C LEU A 89 2.54 16.00 11.52
N ALA A 90 1.24 16.05 11.79
CA ALA A 90 0.58 17.21 12.41
C ALA A 90 1.18 17.56 13.78
N SER A 91 1.47 16.57 14.62
CA SER A 91 2.11 16.78 15.91
C SER A 91 3.54 17.31 15.82
N ASN A 92 4.18 17.15 14.65
CA ASN A 92 5.51 17.68 14.33
C ASN A 92 5.48 18.96 13.46
N GLY A 93 4.30 19.55 13.26
CA GLY A 93 4.14 20.81 12.54
C GLY A 93 4.15 20.68 11.02
N TYR A 94 3.71 19.54 10.49
CA TYR A 94 3.62 19.30 9.04
C TYR A 94 2.22 18.86 8.64
N THR A 95 1.85 19.14 7.40
CA THR A 95 0.62 18.66 6.77
C THR A 95 0.93 18.14 5.37
N PRO A 96 0.32 17.03 4.93
CA PRO A 96 0.43 16.58 3.54
C PRO A 96 -0.19 17.59 2.58
N ALA A 97 0.45 17.86 1.45
CA ALA A 97 -0.03 18.76 0.40
C ALA A 97 -0.44 18.01 -0.87
N SER A 98 0.35 17.04 -1.29
CA SER A 98 0.04 16.15 -2.41
C SER A 98 0.88 14.88 -2.33
N ALA A 99 0.38 13.80 -2.92
CA ALA A 99 1.15 12.57 -3.04
C ALA A 99 0.80 11.80 -4.32
N SER A 100 1.68 10.90 -4.72
CA SER A 100 1.45 9.97 -5.81
C SER A 100 2.10 8.64 -5.52
N VAL A 101 1.49 7.55 -5.99
CA VAL A 101 2.05 6.21 -5.90
C VAL A 101 1.94 5.48 -7.22
N ALA A 102 3.04 4.89 -7.66
CA ALA A 102 3.11 3.99 -8.80
C ALA A 102 3.16 2.54 -8.30
N ILE A 103 2.21 1.73 -8.70
CA ILE A 103 2.12 0.31 -8.35
C ILE A 103 2.67 -0.51 -9.52
N ILE A 104 3.62 -1.38 -9.25
CA ILE A 104 4.35 -2.16 -10.24
C ILE A 104 4.04 -3.64 -9.99
N GLY A 105 3.34 -4.27 -10.92
CA GLY A 105 2.97 -5.68 -10.80
C GLY A 105 1.96 -6.12 -11.85
N ASN A 106 1.72 -7.43 -11.90
CA ASN A 106 0.80 -8.01 -12.88
C ASN A 106 -0.65 -8.04 -12.38
N ARG A 107 -0.85 -8.03 -11.07
CA ARG A 107 -2.14 -8.15 -10.41
C ARG A 107 -2.14 -7.48 -9.02
N PRO A 108 -3.30 -7.05 -8.50
CA PRO A 108 -4.60 -6.97 -9.17
C PRO A 108 -4.60 -5.91 -10.28
N LYS A 109 -5.66 -5.84 -11.08
CA LYS A 109 -5.81 -4.84 -12.16
C LYS A 109 -6.27 -3.50 -11.56
N ILE A 110 -5.33 -2.74 -11.05
CA ILE A 110 -5.57 -1.45 -10.35
C ILE A 110 -6.43 -0.50 -11.17
N GLY A 111 -6.21 -0.43 -12.49
CA GLY A 111 -6.94 0.48 -13.37
C GLY A 111 -8.47 0.32 -13.32
N THR A 112 -8.98 -0.86 -12.99
CA THR A 112 -10.43 -1.12 -12.89
C THR A 112 -11.08 -0.43 -11.70
N ARG A 113 -10.29 -0.12 -10.65
CA ARG A 113 -10.75 0.50 -9.41
C ARG A 113 -9.89 1.71 -9.01
N ARG A 114 -9.21 2.33 -9.97
CA ARG A 114 -8.29 3.46 -9.71
C ARG A 114 -8.97 4.59 -8.95
N ALA A 115 -10.16 5.01 -9.39
CA ALA A 115 -10.88 6.11 -8.75
C ALA A 115 -11.25 5.79 -7.28
N GLU A 116 -11.61 4.54 -6.98
CA GLU A 116 -11.84 4.11 -5.59
C GLU A 116 -10.55 4.15 -4.77
N ALA A 117 -9.42 3.68 -5.33
CA ALA A 117 -8.12 3.71 -4.68
C ALA A 117 -7.66 5.15 -4.38
N GLU A 118 -7.77 6.05 -5.36
CA GLU A 118 -7.44 7.46 -5.19
C GLU A 118 -8.32 8.11 -4.12
N ALA A 119 -9.61 7.80 -4.10
CA ALA A 119 -10.53 8.31 -3.07
C ALA A 119 -10.18 7.81 -1.67
N ALA A 120 -9.92 6.50 -1.52
CA ALA A 120 -9.56 5.90 -0.24
C ALA A 120 -8.24 6.45 0.31
N LEU A 121 -7.19 6.50 -0.51
CA LEU A 121 -5.88 7.01 -0.12
C LEU A 121 -5.93 8.52 0.15
N SER A 122 -6.64 9.31 -0.68
CA SER A 122 -6.78 10.76 -0.48
C SER A 122 -7.52 11.08 0.82
N ALA A 123 -8.55 10.30 1.15
CA ALA A 123 -9.27 10.45 2.43
C ALA A 123 -8.37 10.13 3.63
N ALA A 124 -7.55 9.09 3.55
CA ALA A 124 -6.64 8.70 4.63
C ALA A 124 -5.50 9.71 4.83
N VAL A 125 -4.94 10.23 3.74
CA VAL A 125 -3.80 11.16 3.78
C VAL A 125 -4.24 12.61 4.02
N GLY A 126 -5.47 12.96 3.66
CA GLY A 126 -5.99 14.33 3.81
C GLY A 126 -5.55 15.30 2.72
N CYS A 127 -4.99 14.79 1.62
CA CYS A 127 -4.63 15.57 0.43
C CYS A 127 -4.85 14.74 -0.84
N PRO A 128 -4.82 15.35 -2.05
CA PRO A 128 -4.93 14.59 -3.29
C PRO A 128 -3.82 13.53 -3.42
N VAL A 129 -4.20 12.28 -3.67
CA VAL A 129 -3.29 11.16 -3.95
C VAL A 129 -3.60 10.60 -5.33
N SER A 130 -2.64 10.64 -6.24
CA SER A 130 -2.74 10.02 -7.56
C SER A 130 -2.21 8.59 -7.53
N VAL A 131 -2.90 7.68 -8.22
CA VAL A 131 -2.52 6.27 -8.33
C VAL A 131 -2.26 5.92 -9.79
N THR A 132 -1.07 5.40 -10.07
CA THR A 132 -0.73 4.80 -11.37
C THR A 132 -0.36 3.34 -11.21
N ALA A 133 -0.48 2.57 -12.27
CA ALA A 133 -0.11 1.16 -12.27
C ALA A 133 0.60 0.81 -13.58
N THR A 134 1.60 -0.04 -13.48
CA THR A 134 2.38 -0.52 -14.62
C THR A 134 2.87 -1.95 -14.39
N THR A 135 3.38 -2.58 -15.44
CA THR A 135 4.07 -3.86 -15.38
C THR A 135 5.54 -3.69 -15.75
N THR A 136 6.33 -4.72 -15.58
CA THR A 136 7.72 -4.78 -16.03
C THR A 136 7.91 -5.69 -17.24
N ASP A 137 6.86 -5.91 -18.01
CA ASP A 137 6.89 -6.73 -19.24
C ASP A 137 7.55 -8.10 -19.03
N HIS A 138 7.08 -8.83 -18.00
CA HIS A 138 7.56 -10.15 -17.60
C HIS A 138 8.99 -10.21 -17.02
N MET A 139 9.64 -9.07 -16.79
CA MET A 139 10.98 -9.02 -16.21
C MET A 139 10.94 -8.86 -14.67
N GLY A 140 11.92 -9.47 -14.00
CA GLY A 140 12.08 -9.38 -12.56
C GLY A 140 10.98 -10.07 -11.75
N PHE A 141 11.02 -9.93 -10.43
CA PHE A 141 10.06 -10.59 -9.53
C PHE A 141 8.62 -10.11 -9.74
N THR A 142 8.42 -8.84 -10.07
CA THR A 142 7.11 -8.29 -10.39
C THR A 142 6.58 -8.86 -11.70
N GLY A 143 7.43 -8.93 -12.71
CA GLY A 143 7.08 -9.46 -14.03
C GLY A 143 6.82 -10.98 -14.02
N ARG A 144 7.50 -11.73 -13.15
CA ARG A 144 7.23 -13.15 -12.91
C ARG A 144 6.01 -13.40 -12.02
N GLY A 145 5.39 -12.35 -11.49
CA GLY A 145 4.20 -12.49 -10.64
C GLY A 145 4.49 -13.02 -9.24
N GLU A 146 5.72 -12.88 -8.75
CA GLU A 146 6.13 -13.31 -7.41
C GLU A 146 5.70 -12.31 -6.33
N GLY A 147 5.51 -11.05 -6.70
CA GLY A 147 5.13 -9.98 -5.78
C GLY A 147 4.75 -8.71 -6.50
N ILE A 148 4.54 -7.66 -5.70
CA ILE A 148 4.20 -6.30 -6.13
C ILE A 148 5.23 -5.35 -5.52
N ALA A 149 5.56 -4.29 -6.26
CA ALA A 149 6.33 -3.16 -5.74
C ALA A 149 5.52 -1.87 -5.86
N ALA A 150 5.85 -0.88 -5.05
CA ALA A 150 5.29 0.46 -5.16
C ALA A 150 6.38 1.51 -4.91
N ILE A 151 6.27 2.63 -5.63
CA ILE A 151 7.13 3.80 -5.45
C ILE A 151 6.19 5.00 -5.24
N ALA A 152 6.40 5.74 -4.17
CA ALA A 152 5.60 6.92 -3.86
C ALA A 152 6.46 8.17 -3.73
N ASN A 153 5.81 9.31 -3.98
CA ASN A 153 6.34 10.63 -3.71
C ASN A 153 5.30 11.42 -2.93
N ALA A 154 5.75 12.26 -2.02
CA ALA A 154 4.88 13.13 -1.24
C ALA A 154 5.49 14.52 -1.07
N LEU A 155 4.63 15.51 -1.01
CA LEU A 155 4.96 16.86 -0.60
C LEU A 155 4.26 17.14 0.74
N VAL A 156 5.01 17.66 1.70
CA VAL A 156 4.49 18.13 2.97
C VAL A 156 4.80 19.60 3.15
N GLU A 157 3.94 20.32 3.85
CA GLU A 157 4.11 21.74 4.17
C GLU A 157 4.24 21.90 5.69
N LYS A 158 4.95 22.94 6.11
CA LYS A 158 4.94 23.35 7.52
C LYS A 158 3.64 24.08 7.84
N ILE A 159 3.10 23.71 8.98
CA ILE A 159 1.94 24.41 9.56
C ILE A 159 2.43 25.59 10.41
#